data_ee8de803fdacdb067d55135e475901fe
#
_entry.id   ee8de803fdacdb067d55135e475901fe
#
_cell.length_a   1.000
_cell.length_b   1.000
_cell.length_c   1.000
_cell.angle_alpha   90.00
_cell.angle_beta   90.00
_cell.angle_gamma   90.00
#
_symmetry.space_group_name_H-M   'P 1'
#
loop_
_entity.id
_entity.type
_entity.pdbx_description
1 polymer ?
#
loop_
_entity_poly.entity_id
_entity_poly.type
_entity_poly.pdbx_seq_one_letter_code
_entity_poly.pdbx_strand_id
1 'polypeptide(L)'
;MGLEKRIYSVLIISAAEKFNTALAALLPESKYSPVRTVSSISSAKQITAEYTFDLVIINSPLPDDAGIRFAIDTSHLPGTVVLFLVRSELHGEIYDKV
;
A
#
# COMPACT_ATOMS: atom_id res chain seq x y z
N MET A 1 12.66 8.91 26.00
CA MET A 1 12.92 7.97 25.99
C MET A 1 12.39 7.15 24.99
N GLY A 2 13.07 6.45 24.49
CA GLY A 2 12.68 5.68 23.37
C GLY A 2 11.43 4.90 23.56
N LEU A 3 10.78 5.18 24.62
CA LEU A 3 9.58 4.48 24.85
C LEU A 3 8.40 5.10 24.21
N GLU A 4 8.60 6.24 23.55
CA GLU A 4 7.52 6.82 22.86
C GLU A 4 7.11 5.94 21.76
N LYS A 5 5.82 5.67 21.64
CA LYS A 5 5.32 4.86 20.57
C LYS A 5 5.19 5.71 19.34
N ARG A 6 5.83 5.28 18.30
CA ARG A 6 5.66 5.95 17.03
C ARG A 6 4.39 5.45 16.35
N ILE A 7 3.63 6.38 15.83
CA ILE A 7 2.42 6.06 15.08
C ILE A 7 2.72 6.29 13.62
N TYR A 8 2.47 5.26 12.80
CA TYR A 8 2.81 5.31 11.37
C TYR A 8 1.57 5.54 10.53
N SER A 9 1.69 6.41 9.54
CA SER A 9 0.60 6.63 8.61
C SER A 9 0.67 5.61 7.49
N VAL A 10 -0.48 5.11 7.06
CA VAL A 10 -0.57 4.03 6.09
C VAL A 10 -1.51 4.39 4.96
N LEU A 11 -1.07 4.16 3.73
CA LEU A 11 -1.93 4.28 2.56
C LEU A 11 -2.08 2.89 1.94
N ILE A 12 -3.33 2.45 1.80
CA ILE A 12 -3.63 1.18 1.15
C ILE A 12 -4.22 1.49 -0.20
N ILE A 13 -3.62 0.94 -1.26
CA ILE A 13 -4.10 1.12 -2.62
C ILE A 13 -4.60 -0.23 -3.09
N SER A 14 -5.91 -0.41 -3.07
CA SER A 14 -6.51 -1.71 -3.34
C SER A 14 -7.99 -1.56 -3.65
N ALA A 15 -8.45 -2.28 -4.67
CA ALA A 15 -9.86 -2.32 -5.02
C ALA A 15 -10.56 -3.54 -4.45
N ALA A 16 -9.84 -4.41 -3.75
CA ALA A 16 -10.40 -5.65 -3.21
C ALA A 16 -10.95 -5.42 -1.81
N GLU A 17 -12.27 -5.27 -1.69
CA GLU A 17 -12.88 -4.91 -0.42
C GLU A 17 -12.62 -5.87 0.71
N LYS A 18 -12.65 -7.16 0.44
CA LYS A 18 -12.40 -8.15 1.49
C LYS A 18 -10.98 -8.08 2.00
N PHE A 19 -10.04 -7.90 1.07
CA PHE A 19 -8.65 -7.73 1.43
C PHE A 19 -8.47 -6.47 2.28
N ASN A 20 -9.13 -5.39 1.87
CA ASN A 20 -9.00 -4.12 2.58
C ASN A 20 -9.53 -4.22 4.01
N THR A 21 -10.66 -4.90 4.18
CA THR A 21 -11.23 -5.09 5.51
C THR A 21 -10.31 -5.94 6.39
N ALA A 22 -9.78 -7.03 5.82
CA ALA A 22 -8.88 -7.91 6.57
C ALA A 22 -7.60 -7.19 6.95
N LEU A 23 -7.05 -6.41 6.02
CA LEU A 23 -5.81 -5.69 6.28
C LEU A 23 -6.01 -4.62 7.34
N ALA A 24 -7.12 -3.89 7.27
CA ALA A 24 -7.40 -2.85 8.26
C ALA A 24 -7.49 -3.44 9.67
N ALA A 25 -7.99 -4.66 9.79
CA ALA A 25 -8.07 -5.33 11.09
C ALA A 25 -6.70 -5.65 11.66
N LEU A 26 -5.68 -5.74 10.81
CA LEU A 26 -4.31 -6.02 11.24
C LEU A 26 -3.53 -4.75 11.57
N LEU A 27 -4.13 -3.57 11.37
CA LEU A 27 -3.45 -2.31 11.57
C LEU A 27 -4.14 -1.52 12.68
N PRO A 28 -3.81 -1.80 13.94
CA PRO A 28 -4.48 -1.14 15.06
C PRO A 28 -4.14 0.34 15.12
N GLU A 29 -5.13 1.15 15.48
CA GLU A 29 -4.96 2.60 15.54
C GLU A 29 -3.88 3.04 16.50
N SER A 30 -3.58 2.22 17.47
CA SER A 30 -2.54 2.57 18.43
C SER A 30 -1.16 2.64 17.79
N LYS A 31 -0.99 1.98 16.65
CA LYS A 31 0.29 1.96 15.94
C LYS A 31 0.22 2.57 14.56
N TYR A 32 -0.96 2.57 13.96
CA TYR A 32 -1.14 3.03 12.59
C TYR A 32 -2.29 4.02 12.49
N SER A 33 -1.97 5.26 12.19
CA SER A 33 -2.99 6.30 12.05
C SER A 33 -2.41 7.50 11.33
N PRO A 34 -3.08 8.08 10.36
CA PRO A 34 -4.31 7.55 9.77
C PRO A 34 -4.02 6.37 8.85
N VAL A 35 -5.01 5.53 8.66
CA VAL A 35 -4.99 4.48 7.66
C VAL A 35 -5.99 4.87 6.59
N ARG A 36 -5.51 5.12 5.38
CA ARG A 36 -6.37 5.56 4.28
C ARG A 36 -6.36 4.50 3.20
N THR A 37 -7.49 4.34 2.54
CA THR A 37 -7.62 3.36 1.46
C THR A 37 -8.15 4.06 0.22
N VAL A 38 -7.47 3.83 -0.90
CA VAL A 38 -7.93 4.30 -2.20
C VAL A 38 -7.97 3.10 -3.14
N SER A 39 -8.79 3.18 -4.18
CA SER A 39 -9.04 2.02 -5.03
C SER A 39 -8.40 2.12 -6.41
N SER A 40 -7.61 3.14 -6.66
CA SER A 40 -6.97 3.31 -7.97
C SER A 40 -5.67 4.05 -7.82
N ILE A 41 -4.81 3.93 -8.84
CA ILE A 41 -3.54 4.67 -8.85
C ILE A 41 -3.81 6.15 -9.04
N SER A 42 -4.83 6.50 -9.80
CA SER A 42 -5.20 7.91 -9.98
C SER A 42 -5.49 8.56 -8.62
N SER A 43 -6.30 7.91 -7.79
CA SER A 43 -6.60 8.43 -6.47
C SER A 43 -5.35 8.45 -5.58
N ALA A 44 -4.50 7.43 -5.72
CA ALA A 44 -3.26 7.38 -4.95
C ALA A 44 -2.35 8.55 -5.27
N LYS A 45 -2.25 8.92 -6.54
CA LYS A 45 -1.43 10.06 -6.94
C LYS A 45 -1.96 11.35 -6.36
N GLN A 46 -3.28 11.48 -6.30
CA GLN A 46 -3.89 12.68 -5.74
C GLN A 46 -3.60 12.81 -4.25
N ILE A 47 -3.76 11.72 -3.50
CA ILE A 47 -3.57 11.80 -2.07
C ILE A 47 -2.10 11.96 -1.70
N THR A 48 -1.19 11.34 -2.44
CA THR A 48 0.24 11.46 -2.14
C THR A 48 0.82 12.80 -2.58
N ALA A 49 0.09 13.56 -3.39
CA ALA A 49 0.50 14.91 -3.73
C ALA A 49 0.31 15.85 -2.54
N GLU A 50 -0.57 15.50 -1.61
CA GLU A 50 -0.87 16.35 -0.47
C GLU A 50 -0.33 15.83 0.85
N TYR A 51 -0.22 14.50 0.97
CA TYR A 51 0.18 13.87 2.24
C TYR A 51 1.33 12.89 2.02
N THR A 52 2.17 12.76 3.02
CA THR A 52 3.25 11.78 3.00
C THR A 52 2.84 10.62 3.91
N PHE A 53 3.08 9.41 3.48
CA PHE A 53 2.76 8.22 4.27
C PHE A 53 4.03 7.46 4.63
N ASP A 54 4.04 6.87 5.81
CA ASP A 54 5.17 6.06 6.25
C ASP A 54 5.18 4.70 5.55
N LEU A 55 3.98 4.16 5.31
CA LEU A 55 3.84 2.86 4.68
C LEU A 55 2.81 2.94 3.57
N VAL A 56 3.14 2.43 2.40
CA VAL A 56 2.23 2.37 1.26
C VAL A 56 2.12 0.91 0.85
N ILE A 57 0.89 0.38 0.84
CA ILE A 57 0.64 -1.01 0.47
C ILE A 57 -0.16 -1.01 -0.82
N ILE A 58 0.39 -1.63 -1.85
CA ILE A 58 -0.24 -1.68 -3.16
C ILE A 58 -0.66 -3.12 -3.45
N ASN A 59 -1.94 -3.33 -3.63
CA ASN A 59 -2.47 -4.65 -3.96
C ASN A 59 -2.80 -4.67 -5.46
N SER A 60 -1.90 -5.24 -6.23
CA SER A 60 -2.00 -5.26 -7.69
C SER A 60 -2.80 -6.46 -8.17
N PRO A 61 -3.52 -6.35 -9.28
CA PRO A 61 -3.66 -5.16 -10.11
C PRO A 61 -4.79 -4.26 -9.65
N LEU A 62 -4.77 -3.02 -10.13
CA LEU A 62 -5.79 -2.05 -9.83
C LEU A 62 -6.60 -1.77 -11.11
N PRO A 63 -7.79 -1.17 -10.99
CA PRO A 63 -8.64 -0.98 -12.17
C PRO A 63 -7.99 -0.13 -13.27
N ASP A 64 -7.17 0.83 -12.90
CA ASP A 64 -6.58 1.74 -13.88
C ASP A 64 -5.11 1.47 -14.18
N ASP A 65 -4.45 0.64 -13.40
CA ASP A 65 -3.02 0.46 -13.57
C ASP A 65 -2.53 -0.72 -12.74
N ALA A 66 -1.45 -1.34 -13.15
CA ALA A 66 -0.84 -2.40 -12.34
C ALA A 66 -0.11 -1.84 -11.13
N GLY A 67 0.22 -0.54 -11.13
CA GLY A 67 0.84 0.09 -9.98
C GLY A 67 2.34 -0.04 -9.89
N ILE A 68 2.98 -0.68 -10.86
CA ILE A 68 4.43 -0.91 -10.82
C ILE A 68 5.20 0.39 -10.83
N ARG A 69 4.84 1.30 -11.76
CA ARG A 69 5.55 2.57 -11.87
C ARG A 69 5.35 3.42 -10.63
N PHE A 70 4.14 3.43 -10.12
CA PHE A 70 3.84 4.17 -8.91
C PHE A 70 4.64 3.61 -7.72
N ALA A 71 4.77 2.28 -7.64
CA ALA A 71 5.53 1.65 -6.58
C ALA A 71 7.00 2.04 -6.65
N ILE A 72 7.56 2.05 -7.87
CA ILE A 72 8.96 2.41 -8.06
C ILE A 72 9.18 3.88 -7.66
N ASP A 73 8.33 4.77 -8.16
CA ASP A 73 8.49 6.19 -7.87
C ASP A 73 8.34 6.48 -6.39
N THR A 74 7.36 5.83 -5.74
CA THR A 74 7.10 6.06 -4.32
C THR A 74 8.21 5.49 -3.45
N SER A 75 8.83 4.38 -3.88
CA SER A 75 9.88 3.75 -3.10
C SER A 75 11.13 4.62 -3.01
N HIS A 76 11.27 5.63 -3.88
CA HIS A 76 12.40 6.53 -3.82
C HIS A 76 12.21 7.66 -2.80
N LEU A 77 11.01 7.78 -2.23
CA LEU A 77 10.76 8.83 -1.24
C LEU A 77 11.39 8.45 0.09
N PRO A 78 12.18 9.35 0.70
CA PRO A 78 12.81 9.03 1.98
C PRO A 78 11.76 8.87 3.07
N GLY A 79 11.94 7.85 3.90
CA GLY A 79 11.04 7.62 5.01
C GLY A 79 9.76 6.86 4.66
N THR A 80 9.60 6.45 3.40
CA THR A 80 8.39 5.72 2.99
C THR A 80 8.78 4.30 2.60
N VAL A 81 8.06 3.33 3.17
CA VAL A 81 8.23 1.92 2.84
C VAL A 81 7.08 1.50 1.95
N VAL A 82 7.38 0.82 0.84
CA VAL A 82 6.37 0.38 -0.10
C VAL A 82 6.31 -1.14 -0.12
N LEU A 83 5.11 -1.70 0.06
CA LEU A 83 4.85 -3.13 -0.10
C LEU A 83 4.02 -3.30 -1.34
N PHE A 84 4.52 -4.09 -2.29
CA PHE A 84 3.83 -4.31 -3.55
C PHE A 84 3.39 -5.78 -3.59
N LEU A 85 2.09 -6.00 -3.52
CA LEU A 85 1.51 -7.34 -3.45
C LEU A 85 0.95 -7.75 -4.79
N VAL A 86 1.22 -8.98 -5.19
CA VAL A 86 0.78 -9.52 -6.46
C VAL A 86 -0.08 -10.74 -6.19
N ARG A 87 -1.12 -10.92 -6.99
CA ARG A 87 -2.00 -12.08 -6.81
C ARG A 87 -1.22 -13.37 -6.93
N SER A 88 -1.62 -14.34 -6.13
CA SER A 88 -0.94 -15.62 -6.12
C SER A 88 -1.03 -16.35 -7.45
N GLU A 89 -2.12 -16.15 -8.20
CA GLU A 89 -2.23 -16.77 -9.52
C GLU A 89 -1.14 -16.30 -10.46
N LEU A 90 -0.88 -14.98 -10.46
CA LEU A 90 0.17 -14.44 -11.31
C LEU A 90 1.53 -14.92 -10.86
N HIS A 91 1.71 -15.00 -9.55
CA HIS A 91 2.94 -15.47 -8.99
C HIS A 91 3.19 -16.92 -9.38
N GLY A 92 2.16 -17.75 -9.34
CA GLY A 92 2.25 -19.14 -9.74
C GLY A 92 2.63 -19.29 -11.19
N GLU A 93 2.05 -18.48 -12.06
CA GLU A 93 2.37 -18.54 -13.47
C GLU A 93 3.81 -18.20 -13.75
N ILE A 94 4.32 -17.22 -13.04
CA ILE A 94 5.70 -16.82 -13.22
C ILE A 94 6.64 -17.94 -12.79
N TYR A 95 6.35 -18.59 -11.69
CA TYR A 95 7.15 -19.70 -11.25
C TYR A 95 7.09 -20.88 -12.20
N ASP A 96 5.94 -21.15 -12.72
CA ASP A 96 5.79 -22.28 -13.63
C ASP A 96 6.59 -22.10 -14.90
N LYS A 97 6.90 -20.88 -15.27
CA LYS A 97 7.66 -20.62 -16.49
C LYS A 97 9.16 -20.55 -16.25
N VAL A 98 9.54 -20.58 -15.03
CA VAL A 98 10.95 -20.57 -14.68
C VAL A 98 11.45 -21.99 -14.55
#